data_bb8520f84ec46e1f7fd32002ec5f3ce4
#
_entry.id   bb8520f84ec46e1f7fd32002ec5f3ce4
#
_cell.length_a   1.000
_cell.length_b   1.000
_cell.length_c   1.000
_cell.angle_alpha   90.00
_cell.angle_beta   90.00
_cell.angle_gamma   90.00
#
_symmetry.space_group_name_H-M   'P 1'
#
loop_
_entity.id
_entity.type
_entity.pdbx_description
1 polymer ?
#
loop_
_entity_poly.entity_id
_entity_poly.type
_entity_poly.pdbx_seq_one_letter_code
_entity_poly.pdbx_strand_id
1 'polypeptide(L)'
;MIYNHLDQYRCAIVRGKASSDLDNLLPAYAGILQELCPCTKETFRNDFDSKLMSYLPNSTQKTLDNHRTEIAGKLFGMYYEDSYGFIHISERTLKLLEDSDQISFFKDLCLAYQFPSGMNKPQTLQEHLKEHISIRQLCFLMNVLLLCHKQSIFLSKKQIGYYKNFVLVIDKSKVENLKPQS
;
A
#
# COMPACT_ATOMS: atom_id res chain seq x y z
N MET A 1 -21.90 3.70 18.35
CA MET A 1 -21.42 4.94 17.66
C MET A 1 -19.90 5.07 17.56
N ILE A 2 -19.12 4.16 18.13
CA ILE A 2 -17.64 4.16 18.05
C ILE A 2 -17.13 3.62 16.69
N TYR A 3 -17.94 2.84 15.97
CA TYR A 3 -17.56 2.22 14.71
C TYR A 3 -17.45 3.20 13.52
N ASN A 4 -18.18 4.30 13.50
CA ASN A 4 -18.14 5.27 12.39
C ASN A 4 -16.84 6.09 12.39
N HIS A 5 -16.21 6.33 13.52
CA HIS A 5 -14.91 6.99 13.60
C HIS A 5 -13.78 6.07 13.11
N LEU A 6 -13.85 4.78 13.38
CA LEU A 6 -12.85 3.80 12.93
C LEU A 6 -12.85 3.61 11.41
N ASP A 7 -14.00 3.78 10.75
CA ASP A 7 -14.10 3.68 9.29
C ASP A 7 -13.41 4.85 8.56
N GLN A 8 -13.29 6.02 9.17
CA GLN A 8 -12.59 7.17 8.62
C GLN A 8 -11.08 6.98 8.58
N TYR A 9 -10.53 6.20 9.50
CA TYR A 9 -9.09 5.96 9.66
C TYR A 9 -8.66 4.60 9.09
N ARG A 10 -9.47 3.97 8.25
CA ARG A 10 -9.06 2.72 7.61
C ARG A 10 -7.74 2.93 6.89
N CYS A 11 -6.71 2.27 7.41
CA CYS A 11 -5.54 1.95 6.63
C CYS A 11 -6.00 1.21 5.40
N ALA A 12 -5.93 1.85 4.22
CA ALA A 12 -6.24 1.20 2.98
C ALA A 12 -5.20 0.11 2.72
N ILE A 13 -5.38 -1.03 3.36
CA ILE A 13 -4.64 -2.21 3.00
C ILE A 13 -5.46 -2.93 1.93
N VAL A 14 -4.73 -3.36 0.92
CA VAL A 14 -5.18 -4.18 -0.19
C VAL A 14 -6.31 -5.09 0.21
N ARG A 15 -7.41 -4.98 -0.46
CA ARG A 15 -8.50 -5.93 -0.36
C ARG A 15 -7.94 -7.31 -0.74
N GLY A 16 -7.84 -8.17 0.26
CA GLY A 16 -7.49 -9.57 0.29
C GLY A 16 -7.30 -10.28 -1.05
N LYS A 17 -6.11 -10.17 -1.61
CA LYS A 17 -5.60 -11.15 -2.54
C LYS A 17 -4.78 -12.13 -1.73
N ALA A 18 -4.89 -13.41 -2.01
CA ALA A 18 -4.03 -14.41 -1.41
C ALA A 18 -2.56 -14.08 -1.76
N SER A 19 -1.64 -14.33 -0.85
CA SER A 19 -0.20 -14.07 -1.10
C SER A 19 0.29 -14.78 -2.35
N SER A 20 -0.21 -15.99 -2.64
CA SER A 20 0.09 -16.75 -3.86
C SER A 20 -0.25 -16.01 -5.16
N ASP A 21 -1.28 -15.17 -5.15
CA ASP A 21 -1.64 -14.38 -6.34
C ASP A 21 -0.64 -13.25 -6.57
N LEU A 22 -0.11 -12.65 -5.49
CA LEU A 22 0.85 -11.55 -5.58
C LEU A 22 2.20 -12.01 -6.10
N ASP A 23 2.65 -13.22 -5.77
CA ASP A 23 3.93 -13.78 -6.22
C ASP A 23 3.99 -13.87 -7.75
N ASN A 24 2.84 -14.11 -8.40
CA ASN A 24 2.73 -14.17 -9.86
C ASN A 24 2.40 -12.80 -10.48
N LEU A 25 1.57 -11.99 -9.83
CA LEU A 25 1.09 -10.74 -10.38
C LEU A 25 2.12 -9.61 -10.32
N LEU A 26 2.99 -9.61 -9.31
CA LEU A 26 4.00 -8.56 -9.18
C LEU A 26 5.00 -8.57 -10.35
N PRO A 27 5.58 -9.71 -10.75
CA PRO A 27 6.40 -9.80 -11.97
C PRO A 27 5.60 -9.47 -13.23
N ALA A 28 4.34 -9.89 -13.31
CA ALA A 28 3.49 -9.59 -14.46
C ALA A 28 3.28 -8.07 -14.62
N TYR A 29 2.99 -7.34 -13.54
CA TYR A 29 2.89 -5.87 -13.61
C TYR A 29 4.20 -5.23 -14.06
N ALA A 30 5.32 -5.68 -13.50
CA ALA A 30 6.63 -5.13 -13.86
C ALA A 30 6.95 -5.36 -15.34
N GLY A 31 6.70 -6.58 -15.86
CA GLY A 31 6.89 -6.92 -17.27
C GLY A 31 6.00 -6.10 -18.20
N ILE A 32 4.70 -5.96 -17.85
CA ILE A 32 3.78 -5.13 -18.63
C ILE A 32 4.25 -3.67 -18.67
N LEU A 33 4.68 -3.13 -17.53
CA LEU A 33 5.21 -1.76 -17.44
C LEU A 33 6.48 -1.59 -18.29
N GLN A 34 7.36 -2.58 -18.27
CA GLN A 34 8.60 -2.56 -19.06
C GLN A 34 8.34 -2.51 -20.57
N GLU A 35 7.30 -3.21 -21.02
CA GLU A 35 6.92 -3.20 -22.44
C GLU A 35 6.24 -1.91 -22.88
N LEU A 36 5.44 -1.29 -21.98
CA LEU A 36 4.58 -0.16 -22.36
C LEU A 36 5.22 1.20 -22.13
N CYS A 37 6.00 1.34 -21.06
CA CYS A 37 6.49 2.66 -20.65
C CYS A 37 7.84 3.05 -21.31
N PRO A 38 8.04 4.34 -21.65
CA PRO A 38 7.10 5.44 -21.41
C PRO A 38 5.95 5.47 -22.42
N CYS A 39 4.73 5.81 -21.98
CA CYS A 39 3.57 5.90 -22.85
C CYS A 39 2.55 6.94 -22.36
N THR A 40 1.57 7.28 -23.21
CA THR A 40 0.48 8.16 -22.83
C THR A 40 -0.46 7.46 -21.84
N LYS A 41 -1.19 8.24 -21.06
CA LYS A 41 -2.18 7.72 -20.11
C LYS A 41 -3.28 6.87 -20.79
N GLU A 42 -3.69 7.25 -21.98
CA GLU A 42 -4.69 6.52 -22.76
C GLU A 42 -4.15 5.15 -23.22
N THR A 43 -2.99 5.11 -23.85
CA THR A 43 -2.28 3.88 -24.22
C THR A 43 -2.09 2.98 -23.01
N PHE A 44 -1.59 3.56 -21.91
CA PHE A 44 -1.37 2.83 -20.67
C PHE A 44 -2.65 2.15 -20.16
N ARG A 45 -3.77 2.89 -20.14
CA ARG A 45 -5.04 2.34 -19.67
C ARG A 45 -5.51 1.14 -20.50
N ASN A 46 -5.45 1.28 -21.82
CA ASN A 46 -5.99 0.28 -22.73
C ASN A 46 -5.09 -0.97 -22.82
N ASP A 47 -3.80 -0.75 -22.97
CA ASP A 47 -2.84 -1.82 -23.23
C ASP A 47 -2.44 -2.56 -21.96
N PHE A 48 -2.32 -1.87 -20.82
CA PHE A 48 -2.08 -2.51 -19.53
C PHE A 48 -3.19 -3.49 -19.16
N ASP A 49 -4.44 -3.05 -19.25
CA ASP A 49 -5.61 -3.89 -18.94
C ASP A 49 -5.71 -5.07 -19.90
N SER A 50 -5.46 -4.85 -21.19
CA SER A 50 -5.45 -5.90 -22.21
C SER A 50 -4.37 -6.97 -21.94
N LYS A 51 -3.14 -6.55 -21.64
CA LYS A 51 -2.04 -7.46 -21.30
C LYS A 51 -2.29 -8.19 -19.98
N LEU A 52 -2.83 -7.49 -18.97
CA LEU A 52 -3.13 -8.07 -17.68
C LEU A 52 -4.21 -9.16 -17.75
N MET A 53 -5.11 -9.08 -18.71
CA MET A 53 -6.15 -10.10 -18.93
C MET A 53 -5.57 -11.48 -19.20
N SER A 54 -4.36 -11.60 -19.79
CA SER A 54 -3.70 -12.89 -19.99
C SER A 54 -3.30 -13.58 -18.68
N TYR A 55 -3.03 -12.79 -17.64
CA TYR A 55 -2.71 -13.29 -16.29
C TYR A 55 -3.95 -13.45 -15.40
N LEU A 56 -5.01 -12.75 -15.72
CA LEU A 56 -6.27 -12.75 -14.98
C LEU A 56 -7.45 -13.04 -15.91
N PRO A 57 -7.50 -14.24 -16.51
CA PRO A 57 -8.62 -14.62 -17.39
C PRO A 57 -9.93 -14.57 -16.61
N ASN A 58 -11.02 -14.18 -17.26
CA ASN A 58 -12.34 -14.01 -16.64
C ASN A 58 -12.49 -12.81 -15.69
N SER A 59 -11.51 -11.90 -15.63
CA SER A 59 -11.65 -10.66 -14.86
C SER A 59 -12.58 -9.67 -15.55
N THR A 60 -13.37 -8.98 -14.74
CA THR A 60 -14.17 -7.85 -15.25
C THR A 60 -13.27 -6.64 -15.50
N GLN A 61 -13.70 -5.73 -16.39
CA GLN A 61 -12.98 -4.46 -16.62
C GLN A 61 -12.72 -3.69 -15.32
N LYS A 62 -13.68 -3.67 -14.39
CA LYS A 62 -13.52 -3.05 -13.09
C LYS A 62 -12.42 -3.71 -12.25
N THR A 63 -12.26 -5.03 -12.36
CA THR A 63 -11.18 -5.74 -11.68
C THR A 63 -9.82 -5.35 -12.26
N LEU A 64 -9.68 -5.30 -13.59
CA LEU A 64 -8.45 -4.89 -14.27
C LEU A 64 -8.09 -3.42 -13.91
N ASP A 65 -9.06 -2.52 -13.95
CA ASP A 65 -8.87 -1.13 -13.54
C ASP A 65 -8.38 -1.00 -12.09
N ASN A 66 -8.96 -1.79 -11.16
CA ASN A 66 -8.49 -1.82 -9.78
C ASN A 66 -7.04 -2.35 -9.67
N HIS A 67 -6.67 -3.37 -10.44
CA HIS A 67 -5.31 -3.89 -10.46
C HIS A 67 -4.31 -2.82 -10.95
N ARG A 68 -4.66 -2.13 -12.03
CA ARG A 68 -3.84 -1.07 -12.58
C ARG A 68 -3.74 0.12 -11.62
N THR A 69 -4.87 0.66 -11.15
CA THR A 69 -4.89 1.93 -10.42
C THR A 69 -4.64 1.78 -8.92
N GLU A 70 -5.31 0.82 -8.27
CA GLU A 70 -5.25 0.70 -6.82
C GLU A 70 -4.10 -0.19 -6.35
N ILE A 71 -3.77 -1.25 -7.11
CA ILE A 71 -2.73 -2.20 -6.69
C ILE A 71 -1.38 -1.79 -7.27
N ALA A 72 -1.19 -1.86 -8.59
CA ALA A 72 0.10 -1.53 -9.20
C ALA A 72 0.47 -0.06 -9.00
N GLY A 73 -0.50 0.87 -9.16
CA GLY A 73 -0.29 2.31 -8.99
C GLY A 73 -0.16 2.73 -7.55
N LYS A 74 -1.28 2.81 -6.83
CA LYS A 74 -1.33 3.47 -5.52
C LYS A 74 -0.69 2.66 -4.40
N LEU A 75 -0.90 1.32 -4.37
CA LEU A 75 -0.35 0.50 -3.31
C LEU A 75 1.13 0.24 -3.49
N PHE A 76 1.51 -0.29 -4.66
CA PHE A 76 2.89 -0.68 -4.93
C PHE A 76 3.74 0.46 -5.47
N GLY A 77 3.13 1.52 -6.01
CA GLY A 77 3.86 2.65 -6.58
C GLY A 77 4.78 2.23 -7.72
N MET A 78 4.31 1.33 -8.59
CA MET A 78 5.13 0.74 -9.65
C MET A 78 5.35 1.67 -10.83
N TYR A 79 4.53 2.70 -10.96
CA TYR A 79 4.64 3.70 -12.02
C TYR A 79 4.21 5.07 -11.50
N TYR A 80 4.53 6.10 -12.24
CA TYR A 80 4.11 7.48 -11.98
C TYR A 80 3.77 8.21 -13.28
N GLU A 81 2.99 9.26 -13.20
CA GLU A 81 2.66 10.17 -14.28
C GLU A 81 3.52 11.43 -14.14
N ASP A 82 4.20 11.83 -15.21
CA ASP A 82 4.98 13.07 -15.23
C ASP A 82 4.11 14.31 -15.49
N SER A 83 4.73 15.50 -15.49
CA SER A 83 4.05 16.78 -15.72
C SER A 83 3.48 16.94 -17.14
N TYR A 84 3.85 16.09 -18.08
CA TYR A 84 3.39 16.07 -19.46
C TYR A 84 2.29 15.05 -19.71
N GLY A 85 1.93 14.26 -18.69
CA GLY A 85 0.90 13.23 -18.78
C GLY A 85 1.40 11.88 -19.31
N PHE A 86 2.71 11.66 -19.35
CA PHE A 86 3.30 10.37 -19.69
C PHE A 86 3.45 9.50 -18.45
N ILE A 87 3.19 8.21 -18.63
CA ILE A 87 3.39 7.20 -17.60
C ILE A 87 4.81 6.63 -17.73
N HIS A 88 5.51 6.60 -16.61
CA HIS A 88 6.87 6.08 -16.47
C HIS A 88 6.94 4.98 -15.42
N ILE A 89 7.88 4.06 -15.58
CA ILE A 89 8.20 3.05 -14.56
C ILE A 89 8.84 3.74 -13.36
N SER A 90 8.47 3.34 -12.16
CA SER A 90 9.12 3.83 -10.94
C SER A 90 10.48 3.17 -10.71
N GLU A 91 11.37 3.84 -9.99
CA GLU A 91 12.68 3.32 -9.62
C GLU A 91 12.58 1.97 -8.87
N ARG A 92 11.59 1.82 -8.00
CA ARG A 92 11.31 0.57 -7.30
C ARG A 92 11.02 -0.59 -8.25
N THR A 93 10.28 -0.33 -9.33
CA THR A 93 9.95 -1.34 -10.34
C THR A 93 11.15 -1.66 -11.21
N LEU A 94 11.98 -0.68 -11.55
CA LEU A 94 13.24 -0.92 -12.26
C LEU A 94 14.15 -1.84 -11.46
N LYS A 95 14.32 -1.59 -10.17
CA LYS A 95 15.10 -2.50 -9.29
C LYS A 95 14.50 -3.90 -9.25
N LEU A 96 13.18 -4.03 -9.16
CA LEU A 96 12.54 -5.36 -9.20
C LEU A 96 12.82 -6.10 -10.51
N LEU A 97 12.86 -5.39 -11.64
CA LEU A 97 13.18 -5.98 -12.94
C LEU A 97 14.65 -6.40 -13.04
N GLU A 98 15.58 -5.62 -12.47
CA GLU A 98 17.01 -5.90 -12.48
C GLU A 98 17.37 -7.06 -11.56
N ASP A 99 16.92 -7.03 -10.32
CA ASP A 99 17.33 -7.94 -9.26
C ASP A 99 16.43 -9.18 -9.14
N SER A 100 15.20 -9.12 -9.67
CA SER A 100 14.14 -10.11 -9.46
C SER A 100 13.85 -10.38 -7.98
N ASP A 101 14.23 -9.44 -7.08
CA ASP A 101 14.15 -9.59 -5.64
C ASP A 101 12.84 -9.00 -5.09
N GLN A 102 11.81 -9.86 -5.05
CA GLN A 102 10.51 -9.49 -4.49
C GLN A 102 10.58 -9.19 -2.98
N ILE A 103 11.51 -9.82 -2.26
CA ILE A 103 11.64 -9.60 -0.81
C ILE A 103 12.11 -8.17 -0.54
N SER A 104 13.13 -7.71 -1.24
CA SER A 104 13.60 -6.31 -1.15
C SER A 104 12.52 -5.32 -1.59
N PHE A 105 11.78 -5.63 -2.66
CA PHE A 105 10.65 -4.81 -3.09
C PHE A 105 9.61 -4.62 -1.96
N PHE A 106 9.18 -5.71 -1.33
CA PHE A 106 8.20 -5.62 -0.23
C PHE A 106 8.78 -4.98 1.02
N LYS A 107 10.06 -5.22 1.32
CA LYS A 107 10.74 -4.55 2.43
C LYS A 107 10.73 -3.03 2.26
N ASP A 108 11.12 -2.53 1.10
CA ASP A 108 11.13 -1.10 0.79
C ASP A 108 9.71 -0.51 0.81
N LEU A 109 8.73 -1.23 0.26
CA LEU A 109 7.33 -0.85 0.35
C LEU A 109 6.87 -0.71 1.81
N CYS A 110 7.15 -1.71 2.66
CA CYS A 110 6.76 -1.69 4.07
C CYS A 110 7.40 -0.55 4.85
N LEU A 111 8.65 -0.22 4.56
CA LEU A 111 9.37 0.88 5.19
C LEU A 111 8.84 2.26 4.75
N ALA A 112 8.43 2.38 3.48
CA ALA A 112 7.95 3.64 2.91
C ALA A 112 6.45 3.87 3.11
N TYR A 113 5.66 2.80 3.32
CA TYR A 113 4.21 2.90 3.38
C TYR A 113 3.72 3.73 4.55
N GLN A 114 2.99 4.79 4.25
CA GLN A 114 2.56 5.80 5.22
C GLN A 114 1.05 6.03 5.13
N PHE A 115 0.42 6.30 6.27
CA PHE A 115 -0.93 6.83 6.36
C PHE A 115 -0.88 8.28 6.92
N PRO A 116 -1.60 9.24 6.37
CA PRO A 116 -2.40 9.14 5.14
C PRO A 116 -1.51 9.04 3.89
N SER A 117 -2.06 8.55 2.80
CA SER A 117 -1.36 8.34 1.54
C SER A 117 -2.19 8.79 0.34
N GLY A 118 -1.62 8.73 -0.86
CA GLY A 118 -2.33 8.99 -2.11
C GLY A 118 -3.53 8.07 -2.39
N MET A 119 -3.74 7.02 -1.59
CA MET A 119 -4.94 6.18 -1.63
C MET A 119 -6.15 6.84 -0.98
N ASN A 120 -5.94 7.83 -0.13
CA ASN A 120 -7.03 8.57 0.50
C ASN A 120 -7.63 9.57 -0.51
N LYS A 121 -8.91 9.87 -0.34
CA LYS A 121 -9.53 10.97 -1.10
C LYS A 121 -8.82 12.28 -0.76
N PRO A 122 -8.64 13.22 -1.72
CA PRO A 122 -7.91 14.47 -1.49
C PRO A 122 -8.40 15.26 -0.27
N GLN A 123 -9.72 15.33 -0.07
CA GLN A 123 -10.31 16.02 1.08
C GLN A 123 -9.94 15.34 2.41
N THR A 124 -10.08 14.01 2.49
CA THR A 124 -9.72 13.22 3.67
C THR A 124 -8.22 13.31 3.95
N LEU A 125 -7.38 13.31 2.90
CA LEU A 125 -5.95 13.51 3.04
C LEU A 125 -5.62 14.87 3.67
N GLN A 126 -6.25 15.95 3.19
CA GLN A 126 -6.06 17.29 3.74
C GLN A 126 -6.52 17.42 5.19
N GLU A 127 -7.64 16.79 5.55
CA GLU A 127 -8.15 16.76 6.93
C GLU A 127 -7.13 16.09 7.87
N HIS A 128 -6.64 14.92 7.50
CA HIS A 128 -5.64 14.21 8.30
C HIS A 128 -4.30 14.95 8.41
N LEU A 129 -3.87 15.61 7.33
CA LEU A 129 -2.65 16.43 7.37
C LEU A 129 -2.80 17.65 8.29
N LYS A 130 -3.97 18.31 8.30
CA LYS A 130 -4.27 19.40 9.24
C LYS A 130 -4.25 18.95 10.70
N GLU A 131 -4.69 17.71 10.95
CA GLU A 131 -4.66 17.09 12.27
C GLU A 131 -3.27 16.53 12.64
N HIS A 132 -2.25 16.75 11.80
CA HIS A 132 -0.89 16.23 11.97
C HIS A 132 -0.83 14.69 12.09
N ILE A 133 -1.76 13.98 11.47
CA ILE A 133 -1.75 12.52 11.43
C ILE A 133 -0.74 12.09 10.37
N SER A 134 0.30 11.38 10.83
CA SER A 134 1.32 10.79 9.95
C SER A 134 1.89 9.55 10.62
N ILE A 135 1.61 8.38 10.08
CA ILE A 135 2.08 7.13 10.65
C ILE A 135 2.56 6.15 9.58
N ARG A 136 3.73 5.56 9.78
CA ARG A 136 4.23 4.41 9.03
C ARG A 136 3.71 3.13 9.66
N GLN A 137 2.53 2.71 9.23
CA GLN A 137 1.72 1.67 9.89
C GLN A 137 2.44 0.33 10.00
N LEU A 138 3.14 -0.08 8.94
CA LEU A 138 3.82 -1.37 8.91
C LEU A 138 5.06 -1.34 9.81
N CYS A 139 5.80 -0.24 9.83
CA CYS A 139 6.91 -0.05 10.78
C CYS A 139 6.40 -0.06 12.22
N PHE A 140 5.26 0.60 12.48
CA PHE A 140 4.67 0.60 13.81
C PHE A 140 4.26 -0.81 14.22
N LEU A 141 3.56 -1.56 13.35
CA LEU A 141 3.17 -2.94 13.62
C LEU A 141 4.39 -3.83 13.91
N MET A 142 5.47 -3.69 13.13
CA MET A 142 6.70 -4.44 13.36
C MET A 142 7.30 -4.14 14.73
N ASN A 143 7.33 -2.86 15.15
CA ASN A 143 7.80 -2.49 16.48
C ASN A 143 6.96 -3.11 17.59
N VAL A 144 5.63 -3.12 17.44
CA VAL A 144 4.73 -3.78 18.40
C VAL A 144 5.01 -5.27 18.48
N LEU A 145 5.15 -5.95 17.33
CA LEU A 145 5.46 -7.39 17.31
C LEU A 145 6.81 -7.70 17.96
N LEU A 146 7.82 -6.85 17.75
CA LEU A 146 9.13 -6.99 18.38
C LEU A 146 9.06 -6.80 19.90
N LEU A 147 8.29 -5.82 20.37
CA LEU A 147 8.07 -5.60 21.81
C LEU A 147 7.33 -6.78 22.45
N CYS A 148 6.28 -7.27 21.79
CA CYS A 148 5.57 -8.46 22.24
C CYS A 148 6.50 -9.69 22.32
N HIS A 149 7.32 -9.89 21.29
CA HIS A 149 8.28 -10.98 21.24
C HIS A 149 9.28 -10.93 22.42
N LYS A 150 9.85 -9.72 22.71
CA LYS A 150 10.75 -9.53 23.86
C LYS A 150 10.11 -9.90 25.20
N GLN A 151 8.80 -9.83 25.30
CA GLN A 151 8.04 -10.17 26.50
C GLN A 151 7.41 -11.58 26.41
N SER A 152 7.80 -12.39 25.42
CA SER A 152 7.24 -13.74 25.16
C SER A 152 5.72 -13.71 24.92
N ILE A 153 5.19 -12.61 24.41
CA ILE A 153 3.78 -12.45 24.02
C ILE A 153 3.64 -12.75 22.53
N PHE A 154 2.76 -13.67 22.18
CA PHE A 154 2.46 -14.03 20.80
C PHE A 154 1.06 -13.57 20.40
N LEU A 155 0.99 -12.76 19.34
CA LEU A 155 -0.27 -12.25 18.82
C LEU A 155 -0.77 -13.15 17.68
N SER A 156 -2.03 -13.57 17.76
CA SER A 156 -2.71 -14.25 16.65
C SER A 156 -3.01 -13.28 15.51
N LYS A 157 -3.21 -13.80 14.30
CA LYS A 157 -3.66 -12.99 13.13
C LYS A 157 -4.91 -12.15 13.43
N LYS A 158 -5.85 -12.71 14.23
CA LYS A 158 -7.07 -12.01 14.64
C LYS A 158 -6.77 -10.83 15.55
N GLN A 159 -5.89 -10.99 16.52
CA GLN A 159 -5.45 -9.90 17.42
C GLN A 159 -4.71 -8.80 16.65
N ILE A 160 -3.83 -9.17 15.73
CA ILE A 160 -3.15 -8.20 14.84
C ILE A 160 -4.18 -7.43 14.01
N GLY A 161 -5.22 -8.10 13.51
CA GLY A 161 -6.31 -7.47 12.77
C GLY A 161 -7.08 -6.44 13.61
N TYR A 162 -7.34 -6.72 14.87
CA TYR A 162 -7.95 -5.75 15.81
C TYR A 162 -7.00 -4.59 16.12
N TYR A 163 -5.73 -4.86 16.36
CA TYR A 163 -4.73 -3.87 16.68
C TYR A 163 -4.59 -2.82 15.57
N LYS A 164 -4.67 -3.24 14.33
CA LYS A 164 -4.67 -2.38 13.15
C LYS A 164 -5.79 -1.33 13.19
N ASN A 165 -6.94 -1.66 13.72
CA ASN A 165 -8.05 -0.72 13.87
C ASN A 165 -7.87 0.19 15.10
N PHE A 166 -7.13 -0.25 16.11
CA PHE A 166 -6.91 0.48 17.38
C PHE A 166 -5.82 1.56 17.28
N VAL A 167 -4.77 1.31 16.50
CA VAL A 167 -3.59 2.19 16.40
C VAL A 167 -3.93 3.58 15.86
N LEU A 168 -5.04 3.71 15.15
CA LEU A 168 -5.48 4.98 14.59
C LEU A 168 -6.33 5.82 15.56
N VAL A 169 -6.64 5.30 16.74
CA VAL A 169 -7.45 5.95 17.77
C VAL A 169 -6.62 6.34 19.00
N ILE A 170 -5.30 6.34 18.90
CA ILE A 170 -4.47 6.87 19.99
C ILE A 170 -4.70 8.39 20.02
N ASP A 171 -5.57 8.79 20.93
CA ASP A 171 -5.82 10.17 21.32
C ASP A 171 -4.47 10.82 21.67
N LYS A 172 -4.14 11.93 21.03
CA LYS A 172 -2.93 12.71 21.29
C LYS A 172 -2.70 13.00 22.78
N SER A 173 -3.78 13.17 23.55
CA SER A 173 -3.72 13.41 24.99
C SER A 173 -3.09 12.26 25.78
N LYS A 174 -3.06 11.03 25.24
CA LYS A 174 -2.45 9.86 25.89
C LYS A 174 -1.00 9.62 25.48
N VAL A 175 -0.57 10.16 24.35
CA VAL A 175 0.83 10.03 23.88
C VAL A 175 1.76 10.96 24.65
N GLU A 176 1.28 12.12 25.09
CA GLU A 176 2.07 13.04 25.91
C GLU A 176 2.42 12.48 27.30
N ASN A 177 1.62 11.54 27.81
CA ASN A 177 1.86 10.87 29.09
C ASN A 177 2.83 9.67 29.02
N LEU A 178 3.31 9.33 27.82
CA LEU A 178 4.26 8.22 27.59
C LEU A 178 5.72 8.71 27.40
N LYS A 179 6.00 9.98 27.69
CA LYS A 179 7.41 10.45 27.75
C LYS A 179 8.12 9.70 28.88
N PRO A 180 9.29 9.10 28.62
CA PRO A 180 10.05 8.47 29.68
C PRO A 180 10.34 9.52 30.75
N GLN A 181 9.96 9.22 31.97
CA GLN A 181 10.44 9.98 33.12
C GLN A 181 11.97 9.82 33.16
N SER A 182 12.64 10.94 32.97
CA SER A 182 14.11 11.06 33.05
C SER A 182 14.65 10.67 34.40
#